data_c88d0797fdc2cf8624f4aa66698deda9
#
_entry.id   c88d0797fdc2cf8624f4aa66698deda9
#
_cell.length_a   1.000
_cell.length_b   1.000
_cell.length_c   1.000
_cell.angle_alpha   90.00
_cell.angle_beta   90.00
_cell.angle_gamma   90.00
#
_symmetry.space_group_name_H-M   'P 1'
#
loop_
_entity.id
_entity.type
_entity.pdbx_description
1 polymer ?
#
loop_
_entity_poly.entity_id
_entity_poly.type
_entity_poly.pdbx_seq_one_letter_code
_entity_poly.pdbx_strand_id
1 'polypeptide(L)' 'MDAYAPEEIMAALAKLSPERRQVFIDAAIDGKSYQQVADEQGVKIGTVMSRLNRARTQLKRELANYAKERGYATAGKGRA' A
#
# COMPACT_ATOMS: atom_id res chain seq x y z
N MET A 1 9.97 1.39 1.33
CA MET A 1 9.25 1.19 2.59
C MET A 1 10.15 1.15 3.80
N ASP A 2 11.43 1.04 3.58
CA ASP A 2 12.36 0.98 4.70
C ASP A 2 12.36 2.21 5.57
N ALA A 3 11.93 3.32 5.04
CA ALA A 3 11.92 4.57 5.79
C ALA A 3 10.78 4.66 6.81
N TYR A 4 9.87 3.70 6.78
CA TYR A 4 8.68 3.77 7.63
C TYR A 4 8.64 2.65 8.63
N ALA A 5 8.14 2.96 9.83
CA ALA A 5 7.98 1.95 10.87
C ALA A 5 6.83 1.02 10.51
N PRO A 6 6.86 -0.23 11.00
CA PRO A 6 5.77 -1.17 10.71
C PRO A 6 4.41 -0.64 11.11
N GLU A 7 4.30 0.07 12.22
CA GLU A 7 3.01 0.60 12.65
C GLU A 7 2.49 1.68 11.71
N GLU A 8 3.38 2.40 11.05
CA GLU A 8 2.97 3.40 10.06
C GLU A 8 2.40 2.72 8.83
N ILE A 9 3.03 1.63 8.40
CA ILE A 9 2.56 0.87 7.28
C ILE A 9 1.20 0.25 7.59
N MET A 10 1.06 -0.31 8.79
CA MET A 10 -0.22 -0.91 9.18
C MET A 10 -1.32 0.14 9.24
N ALA A 11 -1.02 1.33 9.76
CA ALA A 11 -2.00 2.40 9.81
C ALA A 11 -2.42 2.86 8.42
N ALA A 12 -1.47 2.93 7.50
CA ALA A 12 -1.77 3.30 6.12
C ALA A 12 -2.63 2.23 5.45
N LEU A 13 -2.31 0.96 5.68
CA LEU A 13 -3.10 -0.14 5.13
C LEU A 13 -4.53 -0.10 5.64
N ALA A 14 -4.71 0.28 6.90
CA ALA A 14 -6.04 0.33 7.49
C ALA A 14 -6.94 1.35 6.81
N LYS A 15 -6.37 2.33 6.11
CA LYS A 15 -7.15 3.34 5.41
C LYS A 15 -7.60 2.90 4.02
N LEU A 16 -7.09 1.79 3.52
CA LEU A 16 -7.51 1.26 2.24
C LEU A 16 -8.86 0.56 2.38
N SER A 17 -9.60 0.49 1.28
CA SER A 17 -10.80 -0.34 1.26
C SER A 17 -10.40 -1.79 1.52
N PRO A 18 -11.33 -2.63 2.01
CA PRO A 18 -11.01 -4.02 2.25
C PRO A 18 -10.45 -4.74 1.02
N GLU A 19 -11.00 -4.45 -0.16
CA GLU A 19 -10.56 -5.09 -1.39
C GLU A 19 -9.12 -4.70 -1.73
N ARG A 20 -8.80 -3.42 -1.64
CA ARG A 20 -7.45 -2.96 -1.95
C ARG A 20 -6.45 -3.47 -0.93
N ARG A 21 -6.85 -3.45 0.34
CA ARG A 21 -5.98 -3.92 1.40
C ARG A 21 -5.66 -5.39 1.23
N GLN A 22 -6.67 -6.21 0.95
CA GLN A 22 -6.48 -7.64 0.81
C GLN A 22 -5.57 -7.97 -0.37
N VAL A 23 -5.77 -7.31 -1.51
CA VAL A 23 -4.93 -7.53 -2.67
C VAL A 23 -3.48 -7.15 -2.36
N PHE A 24 -3.27 -6.04 -1.67
CA PHE A 24 -1.93 -5.61 -1.34
C PHE A 24 -1.25 -6.60 -0.41
N ILE A 25 -1.96 -7.05 0.62
CA ILE A 25 -1.40 -8.02 1.56
C ILE A 25 -1.06 -9.31 0.85
N ASP A 26 -1.98 -9.83 0.04
CA ASP A 26 -1.78 -11.10 -0.64
C ASP A 26 -0.60 -11.06 -1.60
N ALA A 27 -0.54 -10.04 -2.42
CA ALA A 27 0.46 -9.98 -3.48
C ALA A 27 1.80 -9.41 -3.01
N ALA A 28 1.77 -8.33 -2.26
CA ALA A 28 2.99 -7.63 -1.90
C ALA A 28 3.63 -8.14 -0.61
N ILE A 29 2.85 -8.63 0.31
CA ILE A 29 3.37 -9.10 1.59
C ILE A 29 3.50 -10.62 1.60
N ASP A 30 2.42 -11.32 1.24
CA ASP A 30 2.43 -12.78 1.25
C ASP A 30 3.06 -13.40 0.02
N GLY A 31 3.27 -12.62 -1.03
CA GLY A 31 3.95 -13.10 -2.23
C GLY A 31 3.12 -14.00 -3.11
N LYS A 32 1.81 -13.96 -3.01
CA LYS A 32 0.96 -14.76 -3.89
C LYS A 32 1.01 -14.22 -5.31
N SER A 33 0.85 -15.12 -6.28
CA SER A 33 0.78 -14.69 -7.67
C SER A 33 -0.55 -13.95 -7.90
N TYR A 34 -0.56 -13.09 -8.90
CA TYR A 34 -1.77 -12.35 -9.24
C TYR A 34 -2.90 -13.30 -9.64
N GLN A 35 -2.56 -14.39 -10.33
CA GLN A 35 -3.58 -15.36 -10.71
C GLN A 35 -4.17 -16.04 -9.47
N GLN A 36 -3.32 -16.39 -8.51
CA GLN A 36 -3.79 -17.00 -7.29
C GLN A 36 -4.73 -16.05 -6.53
N VAL A 37 -4.35 -14.78 -6.45
CA VAL A 37 -5.19 -13.80 -5.78
C VAL A 37 -6.54 -13.66 -6.50
N ALA A 38 -6.49 -13.62 -7.84
CA ALA A 38 -7.71 -13.53 -8.64
C ALA A 38 -8.63 -14.72 -8.37
N ASP A 39 -8.06 -15.91 -8.35
CA ASP A 39 -8.82 -17.12 -8.10
C ASP A 39 -9.45 -17.11 -6.70
N GLU A 40 -8.67 -16.71 -5.71
CA GLU A 40 -9.16 -16.71 -4.33
C GLU A 40 -10.25 -15.66 -4.12
N GLN A 41 -10.14 -14.54 -4.80
CA GLN A 41 -11.13 -13.47 -4.65
C GLN A 41 -12.30 -13.61 -5.63
N GLY A 42 -12.21 -14.54 -6.55
CA GLY A 42 -13.29 -14.74 -7.52
C GLY A 42 -13.41 -13.59 -8.50
N VAL A 43 -12.29 -12.99 -8.90
CA VAL A 43 -12.30 -11.87 -9.84
C VAL A 43 -11.30 -12.14 -10.95
N LYS A 44 -11.32 -11.30 -11.99
CA LYS A 44 -10.37 -11.41 -13.08
C LYS A 44 -9.02 -10.87 -12.66
N ILE A 45 -7.97 -11.39 -13.28
CA ILE A 45 -6.61 -10.97 -12.96
C ILE A 45 -6.42 -9.46 -13.21
N GLY A 46 -7.07 -8.92 -14.22
CA GLY A 46 -7.02 -7.48 -14.47
C GLY A 46 -7.58 -6.66 -13.31
N THR A 47 -8.59 -7.20 -12.64
CA THR A 47 -9.16 -6.55 -11.46
C THR A 47 -8.15 -6.55 -10.31
N VAL A 48 -7.41 -7.64 -10.15
CA VAL A 48 -6.37 -7.72 -9.13
C VAL A 48 -5.31 -6.66 -9.40
N MET A 49 -4.85 -6.56 -10.64
CA MET A 49 -3.82 -5.59 -11.01
C MET A 49 -4.29 -4.16 -10.78
N SER A 50 -5.53 -3.87 -11.15
CA SER A 50 -6.11 -2.56 -10.95
C SER A 50 -6.20 -2.20 -9.47
N ARG A 51 -6.69 -3.13 -8.67
CA ARG A 51 -6.81 -2.94 -7.22
C ARG A 51 -5.43 -2.74 -6.58
N LEU A 52 -4.45 -3.51 -7.03
CA LEU A 52 -3.10 -3.41 -6.50
C LEU A 52 -2.48 -2.06 -6.82
N ASN A 53 -2.67 -1.58 -8.06
CA ASN A 53 -2.14 -0.27 -8.43
C ASN A 53 -2.76 0.84 -7.61
N ARG A 54 -4.05 0.77 -7.38
CA ARG A 54 -4.73 1.78 -6.57
C ARG A 54 -4.32 1.70 -5.12
N ALA A 55 -4.10 0.49 -4.63
CA ALA A 55 -3.62 0.30 -3.27
C ALA A 55 -2.24 0.93 -3.10
N ARG A 56 -1.34 0.69 -4.05
CA ARG A 56 0.00 1.26 -3.99
C ARG A 56 -0.02 2.78 -4.02
N THR A 57 -0.84 3.34 -4.92
CA THR A 57 -0.94 4.78 -5.03
C THR A 57 -1.46 5.39 -3.74
N GLN A 58 -2.49 4.78 -3.17
CA GLN A 58 -3.06 5.27 -1.93
C GLN A 58 -2.09 5.14 -0.77
N LEU A 59 -1.37 4.02 -0.70
CA LEU A 59 -0.37 3.82 0.35
C LEU A 59 0.73 4.86 0.29
N LYS A 60 1.21 5.16 -0.92
CA LYS A 60 2.24 6.19 -1.07
C LYS A 60 1.75 7.52 -0.54
N ARG A 61 0.50 7.85 -0.83
CA ARG A 61 -0.08 9.11 -0.36
C ARG A 61 -0.21 9.13 1.16
N GLU A 62 -0.70 8.03 1.74
CA GLU A 62 -0.86 7.96 3.18
C GLU A 62 0.48 8.04 3.90
N LEU A 63 1.47 7.32 3.38
CA LEU A 63 2.80 7.34 4.00
C LEU A 63 3.46 8.71 3.84
N ALA A 64 3.24 9.38 2.72
CA ALA A 64 3.75 10.73 2.55
C ALA A 64 3.13 11.69 3.55
N ASN A 65 1.85 11.51 3.85
CA ASN A 65 1.18 12.34 4.86
C ASN A 65 1.77 12.10 6.24
N TYR A 66 2.05 10.85 6.60
CA TYR A 66 2.71 10.56 7.86
C TYR A 66 4.08 11.20 7.93
N ALA A 67 4.83 11.10 6.85
CA ALA A 67 6.16 11.70 6.81
C ALA A 67 6.09 13.20 7.00
N LYS A 68 5.09 13.83 6.40
CA LYS A 68 4.90 15.27 6.57
C LYS A 68 4.56 15.63 8.00
N GLU A 69 3.66 14.88 8.60
CA GLU A 69 3.23 15.13 9.98
C GLU A 69 4.39 14.99 10.93
N ARG A 70 5.31 14.09 10.65
CA ARG A 70 6.45 13.89 11.50
C ARG A 70 7.66 14.70 11.09
N GLY A 71 7.58 15.38 9.96
CA GLY A 71 8.68 16.21 9.49
C GLY A 71 9.75 15.47 8.72
N TYR A 72 9.58 14.19 8.46
CA TYR A 72 10.58 13.43 7.75
C TYR A 72 10.92 14.00 6.39
N ALA A 73 9.95 13.98 5.52
CA ALA A 73 10.18 14.41 4.15
C ALA A 73 10.49 15.89 4.10
N THR A 74 9.82 16.64 4.92
CA THR A 74 10.03 18.07 4.96
C THR A 74 11.43 18.39 5.42
N ALA A 75 11.86 17.73 6.44
CA ALA A 75 13.20 17.95 6.95
C ALA A 75 14.22 17.58 5.88
N GLY A 76 13.95 16.50 5.19
CA GLY A 76 14.85 16.03 4.17
C GLY A 76 14.97 16.96 3.00
N LYS A 77 13.90 17.66 2.63
CA LYS A 77 14.01 18.49 1.53
C LYS A 77 13.96 19.84 1.87
N GLY A 78 13.51 20.14 3.02
CA GLY A 78 13.40 21.53 3.40
C GLY A 78 14.67 22.24 3.20
N ARG A 79 15.76 21.57 3.31
CA ARG A 79 16.95 22.22 3.16
C ARG A 79 17.33 22.24 1.77
N ALA A 80 16.77 21.56 1.01
CA ALA A 80 17.25 21.58 -0.36
C ALA A 80 17.11 22.94 -0.96
#